data_f6ab590684ff67d42e7dc6e375924332
#
_entry.id   f6ab590684ff67d42e7dc6e375924332
#
_cell.length_a   1.000
_cell.length_b   1.000
_cell.length_c   1.000
_cell.angle_alpha   90.00
_cell.angle_beta   90.00
_cell.angle_gamma   90.00
#
_symmetry.space_group_name_H-M   'P 1'
#
loop_
_entity.id
_entity.type
_entity.pdbx_description
1 polymer ?
#
loop_
_entity_poly.entity_id
_entity_poly.type
_entity_poly.pdbx_seq_one_letter_code
_entity_poly.pdbx_strand_id
1 'polypeptide(L)'
;MGTSRQVVWRWLAAGICLLTLGQAARADSLDEQRSRYAQIKQAWDSRQMDVVEQLMPTLQTYPLYPYLQYRQLTDDLMNQPTITVQQFIQANPTLPPARSLTSRFVNELARREDWRGLLAFSPQPPGSTEAQCNYYYAKFNTGDARVRGRVRKICGRQAKIYRPRASDFSRRGAPPAHRIHWRILSVFVWR
;
A
#
# COMPACT_ATOMS: atom_id res chain seq x y z
N MET A 1 26.06 62.42 -34.28
CA MET A 1 24.98 61.43 -34.34
C MET A 1 25.53 60.05 -33.93
N GLY A 2 25.86 59.81 -32.68
CA GLY A 2 26.53 58.59 -32.26
C GLY A 2 26.16 58.09 -30.85
N THR A 3 25.25 58.73 -30.12
CA THR A 3 24.99 58.47 -28.71
C THR A 3 23.80 57.54 -28.43
N SER A 4 22.91 57.35 -29.42
CA SER A 4 21.71 56.52 -29.17
C SER A 4 21.92 54.99 -29.22
N ARG A 5 22.92 54.50 -29.96
CA ARG A 5 23.20 53.06 -30.10
C ARG A 5 23.83 52.45 -28.84
N GLN A 6 24.67 53.21 -28.12
CA GLN A 6 25.33 52.72 -26.92
C GLN A 6 24.38 52.63 -25.71
N VAL A 7 23.37 53.48 -25.63
CA VAL A 7 22.35 53.44 -24.57
C VAL A 7 21.47 52.20 -24.71
N VAL A 8 21.07 51.83 -25.90
CA VAL A 8 20.22 50.69 -26.19
C VAL A 8 20.95 49.36 -25.81
N TRP A 9 22.23 49.27 -26.09
CA TRP A 9 23.03 48.06 -25.74
C TRP A 9 23.22 47.90 -24.22
N ARG A 10 23.31 49.02 -23.49
CA ARG A 10 23.43 49.00 -22.02
C ARG A 10 22.14 48.55 -21.36
N TRP A 11 20.98 48.89 -21.90
CA TRP A 11 19.68 48.44 -21.42
C TRP A 11 19.40 46.95 -21.76
N LEU A 12 19.82 46.48 -22.92
CA LEU A 12 19.73 45.07 -23.30
C LEU A 12 20.62 44.17 -22.44
N ALA A 13 21.84 44.60 -22.11
CA ALA A 13 22.73 43.85 -21.23
C ALA A 13 22.20 43.79 -19.79
N ALA A 14 21.58 44.85 -19.27
CA ALA A 14 20.96 44.88 -17.94
C ALA A 14 19.71 44.00 -17.87
N GLY A 15 18.91 43.92 -18.97
CA GLY A 15 17.71 43.08 -19.04
C GLY A 15 18.02 41.60 -19.06
N ILE A 16 19.14 41.18 -19.68
CA ILE A 16 19.55 39.76 -19.72
C ILE A 16 20.07 39.30 -18.37
N CYS A 17 20.77 40.14 -17.59
CA CYS A 17 21.23 39.78 -16.24
C CYS A 17 20.08 39.60 -15.23
N LEU A 18 18.95 40.28 -15.39
CA LEU A 18 17.79 40.13 -14.51
C LEU A 18 16.98 38.85 -14.77
N LEU A 19 17.06 38.28 -15.98
CA LEU A 19 16.36 37.05 -16.34
C LEU A 19 17.08 35.76 -15.83
N THR A 20 18.37 35.85 -15.50
CA THR A 20 19.15 34.70 -15.02
C THR A 20 19.13 34.50 -13.51
N LEU A 21 18.61 35.49 -12.76
CA LEU A 21 18.48 35.40 -11.29
C LEU A 21 17.21 34.68 -10.82
N GLY A 22 16.33 34.31 -11.73
CA GLY A 22 15.04 33.66 -11.38
C GLY A 22 15.01 32.16 -11.33
N GLN A 23 16.11 31.47 -11.64
CA GLN A 23 16.12 29.97 -11.72
C GLN A 23 17.11 29.28 -10.79
N ALA A 24 17.38 29.85 -9.64
CA ALA A 24 17.86 29.06 -8.51
C ALA A 24 16.66 28.52 -7.73
N ALA A 25 15.68 27.92 -8.41
CA ALA A 25 14.89 26.86 -7.80
C ALA A 25 15.94 25.79 -7.40
N ARG A 26 16.34 25.81 -6.14
CA ARG A 26 17.22 24.80 -5.57
C ARG A 26 16.55 23.46 -5.83
N ALA A 27 16.98 22.76 -6.87
CA ALA A 27 16.81 21.33 -6.90
C ALA A 27 17.50 20.83 -5.63
N ASP A 28 16.70 20.37 -4.67
CA ASP A 28 17.23 19.72 -3.49
C ASP A 28 18.29 18.73 -3.95
N SER A 29 19.51 18.85 -3.39
CA SER A 29 20.55 17.93 -3.78
C SER A 29 20.08 16.51 -3.45
N LEU A 30 20.45 15.54 -4.28
CA LEU A 30 20.06 14.15 -4.04
C LEU A 30 20.50 13.68 -2.63
N ASP A 31 21.57 14.23 -2.10
CA ASP A 31 22.07 13.90 -0.77
C ASP A 31 21.19 14.49 0.35
N GLU A 32 20.63 15.69 0.15
CA GLU A 32 19.61 16.24 1.07
C GLU A 32 18.34 15.41 1.06
N GLN A 33 17.87 14.98 -0.11
CA GLN A 33 16.71 14.09 -0.22
C GLN A 33 16.95 12.73 0.44
N ARG A 34 18.14 12.16 0.29
CA ARG A 34 18.56 10.92 0.99
C ARG A 34 18.57 11.09 2.49
N SER A 35 19.11 12.22 2.96
CA SER A 35 19.15 12.53 4.40
C SER A 35 17.74 12.64 4.99
N ARG A 36 16.84 13.39 4.32
CA ARG A 36 15.43 13.49 4.74
C ARG A 36 14.70 12.13 4.70
N TYR A 37 14.96 11.33 3.68
CA TYR A 37 14.40 9.98 3.60
C TYR A 37 14.83 9.12 4.80
N ALA A 38 16.10 9.19 5.19
CA ALA A 38 16.63 8.49 6.36
C ALA A 38 15.98 9.01 7.66
N GLN A 39 15.81 10.33 7.80
CA GLN A 39 15.14 10.95 8.96
C GLN A 39 13.68 10.48 9.06
N ILE A 40 12.93 10.46 7.95
CA ILE A 40 11.55 9.95 7.93
C ILE A 40 11.49 8.49 8.37
N LYS A 41 12.39 7.64 7.89
CA LYS A 41 12.44 6.23 8.32
C LYS A 41 12.69 6.11 9.82
N GLN A 42 13.65 6.86 10.34
CA GLN A 42 13.96 6.88 11.78
C GLN A 42 12.78 7.38 12.60
N ALA A 43 12.14 8.49 12.17
CA ALA A 43 10.96 9.03 12.83
C ALA A 43 9.82 8.00 12.87
N TRP A 44 9.60 7.29 11.77
CA TRP A 44 8.61 6.21 11.70
C TRP A 44 8.89 5.08 12.67
N ASP A 45 10.16 4.63 12.72
CA ASP A 45 10.58 3.55 13.62
C ASP A 45 10.48 3.97 15.09
N SER A 46 10.65 5.28 15.38
CA SER A 46 10.50 5.90 16.72
C SER A 46 9.06 6.36 17.02
N ARG A 47 8.08 6.12 16.10
CA ARG A 47 6.68 6.55 16.21
C ARG A 47 6.47 8.07 16.32
N GLN A 48 7.40 8.85 15.79
CA GLN A 48 7.31 10.31 15.70
C GLN A 48 6.56 10.70 14.43
N MET A 49 5.26 10.50 14.43
CA MET A 49 4.43 10.65 13.22
C MET A 49 4.28 12.11 12.79
N ASP A 50 4.37 13.06 13.69
CA ASP A 50 4.43 14.49 13.43
C ASP A 50 5.60 14.86 12.52
N VAL A 51 6.79 14.29 12.77
CA VAL A 51 7.98 14.48 11.93
C VAL A 51 7.77 13.85 10.54
N VAL A 52 7.16 12.66 10.49
CA VAL A 52 6.83 12.01 9.21
C VAL A 52 5.89 12.86 8.38
N GLU A 53 4.80 13.36 8.96
CA GLU A 53 3.81 14.21 8.28
C GLU A 53 4.43 15.52 7.79
N GLN A 54 5.34 16.11 8.53
CA GLN A 54 6.03 17.34 8.16
C GLN A 54 7.01 17.13 7.00
N LEU A 55 7.83 16.07 7.04
CA LEU A 55 8.92 15.86 6.10
C LEU A 55 8.49 15.14 4.81
N MET A 56 7.53 14.24 4.89
CA MET A 56 7.13 13.40 3.75
C MET A 56 6.71 14.21 2.50
N PRO A 57 5.93 15.31 2.60
CA PRO A 57 5.56 16.11 1.44
C PRO A 57 6.75 16.75 0.71
N THR A 58 7.90 16.92 1.38
CA THR A 58 9.11 17.51 0.79
C THR A 58 9.85 16.56 -0.15
N LEU A 59 9.49 15.27 -0.16
CA LEU A 59 10.13 14.21 -0.94
C LEU A 59 9.31 13.70 -2.14
N GLN A 60 8.28 14.42 -2.57
CA GLN A 60 7.39 13.96 -3.66
C GLN A 60 8.12 13.65 -4.96
N THR A 61 9.23 14.34 -5.25
CA THR A 61 10.05 14.13 -6.44
C THR A 61 11.17 13.10 -6.23
N TYR A 62 11.32 12.58 -5.02
CA TYR A 62 12.38 11.62 -4.71
C TYR A 62 12.02 10.22 -5.23
N PRO A 63 12.94 9.51 -5.91
CA PRO A 63 12.65 8.21 -6.53
C PRO A 63 12.11 7.15 -5.57
N LEU A 64 12.44 7.21 -4.28
CA LEU A 64 11.96 6.27 -3.26
C LEU A 64 10.70 6.75 -2.52
N TYR A 65 10.11 7.89 -2.92
CA TYR A 65 8.87 8.38 -2.33
C TYR A 65 7.72 7.35 -2.34
N PRO A 66 7.52 6.55 -3.40
CA PRO A 66 6.49 5.52 -3.40
C PRO A 66 6.64 4.46 -2.30
N TYR A 67 7.84 4.24 -1.78
CA TYR A 67 8.05 3.33 -0.64
C TYR A 67 7.54 3.93 0.68
N LEU A 68 7.65 5.25 0.86
CA LEU A 68 7.07 5.94 2.01
C LEU A 68 5.54 5.90 1.94
N GLN A 69 4.97 6.17 0.76
CA GLN A 69 3.52 6.07 0.53
C GLN A 69 3.02 4.64 0.79
N TYR A 70 3.76 3.62 0.33
CA TYR A 70 3.42 2.23 0.61
C TYR A 70 3.41 1.94 2.11
N ARG A 71 4.41 2.41 2.86
CA ARG A 71 4.47 2.24 4.31
C ARG A 71 3.28 2.92 4.97
N GLN A 72 3.02 4.19 4.66
CA GLN A 72 1.88 4.94 5.18
C GLN A 72 0.55 4.22 4.94
N LEU A 73 0.37 3.71 3.71
CA LEU A 73 -0.83 2.97 3.33
C LEU A 73 -0.97 1.66 4.11
N THR A 74 0.13 0.96 4.37
CA THR A 74 0.12 -0.38 4.96
C THR A 74 0.19 -0.40 6.48
N ASP A 75 0.56 0.70 7.13
CA ASP A 75 0.55 0.81 8.59
C ASP A 75 -0.89 0.70 9.15
N ASP A 76 -1.88 1.18 8.40
CA ASP A 76 -3.29 1.06 8.77
C ASP A 76 -4.14 0.56 7.59
N LEU A 77 -3.68 -0.53 6.95
CA LEU A 77 -4.31 -1.07 5.74
C LEU A 77 -5.77 -1.48 5.98
N MET A 78 -6.10 -1.88 7.21
CA MET A 78 -7.45 -2.31 7.57
C MET A 78 -8.49 -1.18 7.45
N ASN A 79 -8.09 0.08 7.70
CA ASN A 79 -8.98 1.23 7.63
C ASN A 79 -8.89 2.01 6.32
N GLN A 80 -7.99 1.58 5.40
CA GLN A 80 -7.85 2.26 4.12
C GLN A 80 -9.09 2.12 3.23
N PRO A 81 -9.53 3.21 2.58
CA PRO A 81 -10.55 3.14 1.54
C PRO A 81 -10.05 2.31 0.35
N THR A 82 -10.91 1.48 -0.22
CA THR A 82 -10.58 0.62 -1.38
C THR A 82 -10.01 1.43 -2.55
N ILE A 83 -10.58 2.61 -2.81
CA ILE A 83 -10.14 3.48 -3.91
C ILE A 83 -8.69 3.96 -3.72
N THR A 84 -8.27 4.28 -2.50
CA THR A 84 -6.91 4.73 -2.19
C THR A 84 -5.89 3.64 -2.49
N VAL A 85 -6.19 2.40 -2.07
CA VAL A 85 -5.33 1.24 -2.33
C VAL A 85 -5.25 0.95 -3.83
N GLN A 86 -6.36 1.02 -4.53
CA GLN A 86 -6.43 0.78 -5.96
C GLN A 86 -5.64 1.83 -6.75
N GLN A 87 -5.78 3.11 -6.40
CA GLN A 87 -5.02 4.21 -7.01
C GLN A 87 -3.51 4.03 -6.80
N PHE A 88 -3.10 3.65 -5.60
CA PHE A 88 -1.68 3.40 -5.33
C PHE A 88 -1.11 2.26 -6.19
N ILE A 89 -1.84 1.14 -6.33
CA ILE A 89 -1.42 0.01 -7.16
C ILE A 89 -1.32 0.42 -8.64
N GLN A 90 -2.29 1.18 -9.13
CA GLN A 90 -2.32 1.65 -10.52
C GLN A 90 -1.20 2.65 -10.82
N ALA A 91 -0.89 3.54 -9.87
CA ALA A 91 0.19 4.52 -10.00
C ALA A 91 1.60 3.88 -9.93
N ASN A 92 1.73 2.70 -9.30
CA ASN A 92 3.02 2.07 -9.03
C ASN A 92 3.09 0.60 -9.50
N PRO A 93 2.82 0.29 -10.78
CA PRO A 93 2.70 -1.10 -11.25
C PRO A 93 4.02 -1.87 -11.20
N THR A 94 5.15 -1.19 -11.26
CA THR A 94 6.48 -1.78 -11.24
C THR A 94 7.07 -1.91 -9.84
N LEU A 95 6.46 -1.28 -8.84
CA LEU A 95 6.96 -1.28 -7.47
C LEU A 95 6.79 -2.68 -6.85
N PRO A 96 7.88 -3.37 -6.45
CA PRO A 96 7.80 -4.75 -5.95
C PRO A 96 6.78 -4.95 -4.81
N PRO A 97 6.73 -4.10 -3.76
CA PRO A 97 5.74 -4.26 -2.69
C PRO A 97 4.29 -4.00 -3.15
N ALA A 98 4.04 -3.17 -4.17
CA ALA A 98 2.69 -2.95 -4.69
C ALA A 98 2.08 -4.21 -5.31
N ARG A 99 2.91 -5.10 -5.89
CA ARG A 99 2.45 -6.38 -6.45
C ARG A 99 1.82 -7.30 -5.40
N SER A 100 2.34 -7.28 -4.18
CA SER A 100 1.81 -8.09 -3.07
C SER A 100 0.61 -7.42 -2.38
N LEU A 101 0.43 -6.11 -2.60
CA LEU A 101 -0.60 -5.33 -1.91
C LEU A 101 -2.02 -5.79 -2.26
N THR A 102 -2.25 -6.22 -3.51
CA THR A 102 -3.55 -6.79 -3.91
C THR A 102 -3.93 -7.97 -3.02
N SER A 103 -3.02 -8.94 -2.84
CA SER A 103 -3.28 -10.09 -1.97
C SER A 103 -3.47 -9.71 -0.51
N ARG A 104 -2.68 -8.76 -0.01
CA ARG A 104 -2.80 -8.25 1.37
C ARG A 104 -4.15 -7.57 1.57
N PHE A 105 -4.56 -6.71 0.66
CA PHE A 105 -5.81 -5.97 0.80
C PHE A 105 -7.04 -6.87 0.64
N VAL A 106 -6.98 -7.89 -0.21
CA VAL A 106 -8.03 -8.93 -0.29
C VAL A 106 -8.21 -9.61 1.08
N ASN A 107 -7.12 -9.89 1.80
CA ASN A 107 -7.21 -10.47 3.14
C ASN A 107 -7.83 -9.49 4.14
N GLU A 108 -7.55 -8.18 4.03
CA GLU A 108 -8.18 -7.16 4.88
C GLU A 108 -9.68 -7.01 4.61
N LEU A 109 -10.08 -6.99 3.33
CA LEU A 109 -11.49 -6.96 2.95
C LEU A 109 -12.23 -8.20 3.45
N ALA A 110 -11.59 -9.37 3.39
CA ALA A 110 -12.15 -10.60 3.96
C ALA A 110 -12.33 -10.53 5.49
N ARG A 111 -11.39 -9.90 6.21
CA ARG A 111 -11.53 -9.67 7.66
C ARG A 111 -12.69 -8.74 8.02
N ARG A 112 -12.97 -7.77 7.14
CA ARG A 112 -14.14 -6.87 7.27
C ARG A 112 -15.45 -7.54 6.87
N GLU A 113 -15.40 -8.75 6.32
CA GLU A 113 -16.52 -9.45 5.69
C GLU A 113 -17.13 -8.68 4.50
N ASP A 114 -16.36 -7.76 3.91
CA ASP A 114 -16.80 -7.01 2.72
C ASP A 114 -16.58 -7.85 1.45
N TRP A 115 -17.43 -8.87 1.29
CA TRP A 115 -17.34 -9.81 0.18
C TRP A 115 -17.59 -9.16 -1.19
N ARG A 116 -18.49 -8.18 -1.24
CA ARG A 116 -18.79 -7.46 -2.48
C ARG A 116 -17.66 -6.51 -2.86
N GLY A 117 -17.13 -5.75 -1.91
CA GLY A 117 -15.97 -4.89 -2.09
C GLY A 117 -14.73 -5.68 -2.49
N LEU A 118 -14.52 -6.87 -1.90
CA LEU A 118 -13.43 -7.77 -2.26
C LEU A 118 -13.50 -8.19 -3.74
N LEU A 119 -14.66 -8.61 -4.21
CA LEU A 119 -14.83 -9.04 -5.61
C LEU A 119 -14.76 -7.88 -6.60
N ALA A 120 -15.20 -6.68 -6.20
CA ALA A 120 -15.05 -5.48 -7.00
C ALA A 120 -13.59 -5.03 -7.09
N PHE A 121 -12.83 -5.11 -5.97
CA PHE A 121 -11.41 -4.77 -5.92
C PHE A 121 -10.54 -5.75 -6.71
N SER A 122 -10.80 -7.05 -6.58
CA SER A 122 -10.06 -8.13 -7.24
C SER A 122 -11.01 -8.98 -8.07
N PRO A 123 -11.28 -8.60 -9.34
CA PRO A 123 -12.18 -9.38 -10.22
C PRO A 123 -11.64 -10.77 -10.56
N GLN A 124 -10.33 -10.97 -10.43
CA GLN A 124 -9.63 -12.24 -10.67
C GLN A 124 -9.00 -12.76 -9.38
N PRO A 125 -8.72 -14.08 -9.29
CA PRO A 125 -8.06 -14.66 -8.15
C PRO A 125 -6.67 -14.02 -7.93
N PRO A 126 -6.34 -13.53 -6.74
CA PRO A 126 -5.04 -12.94 -6.43
C PRO A 126 -3.91 -13.98 -6.37
N GLY A 127 -2.65 -13.51 -6.27
CA GLY A 127 -1.47 -14.39 -6.38
C GLY A 127 -1.23 -15.32 -5.18
N SER A 128 -1.55 -14.89 -3.93
CA SER A 128 -1.30 -15.72 -2.75
C SER A 128 -2.41 -16.74 -2.50
N THR A 129 -2.06 -17.92 -1.99
CA THR A 129 -3.03 -19.00 -1.71
C THR A 129 -4.08 -18.56 -0.68
N GLU A 130 -3.69 -17.78 0.32
CA GLU A 130 -4.60 -17.24 1.34
C GLU A 130 -5.62 -16.29 0.71
N ALA A 131 -5.16 -15.33 -0.08
CA ALA A 131 -6.06 -14.40 -0.75
C ALA A 131 -6.94 -15.09 -1.80
N GLN A 132 -6.44 -16.14 -2.47
CA GLN A 132 -7.27 -16.98 -3.35
C GLN A 132 -8.38 -17.70 -2.57
N CYS A 133 -8.07 -18.21 -1.37
CA CYS A 133 -9.09 -18.80 -0.50
C CYS A 133 -10.17 -17.76 -0.17
N ASN A 134 -9.79 -16.57 0.28
CA ASN A 134 -10.70 -15.48 0.61
C ASN A 134 -11.53 -15.04 -0.61
N TYR A 135 -10.92 -14.99 -1.81
CA TYR A 135 -11.61 -14.67 -3.05
C TYR A 135 -12.70 -15.70 -3.40
N TYR A 136 -12.39 -17.00 -3.37
CA TYR A 136 -13.40 -18.02 -3.67
C TYR A 136 -14.45 -18.11 -2.56
N TYR A 137 -14.06 -17.83 -1.33
CA TYR A 137 -15.00 -17.74 -0.22
C TYR A 137 -15.97 -16.55 -0.38
N ALA A 138 -15.46 -15.40 -0.82
CA ALA A 138 -16.31 -14.24 -1.15
C ALA A 138 -17.31 -14.57 -2.26
N LYS A 139 -16.89 -15.26 -3.32
CA LYS A 139 -17.80 -15.74 -4.38
C LYS A 139 -18.89 -16.67 -3.83
N PHE A 140 -18.53 -17.58 -2.94
CA PHE A 140 -19.49 -18.47 -2.32
C PHE A 140 -20.51 -17.72 -1.47
N ASN A 141 -20.05 -16.76 -0.65
CA ASN A 141 -20.92 -15.93 0.19
C ASN A 141 -21.82 -14.97 -0.61
N THR A 142 -21.43 -14.61 -1.83
CA THR A 142 -22.24 -13.77 -2.71
C THR A 142 -23.16 -14.58 -3.64
N GLY A 143 -23.26 -15.90 -3.43
CA GLY A 143 -24.25 -16.75 -4.10
C GLY A 143 -23.70 -17.65 -5.22
N ASP A 144 -22.41 -17.62 -5.56
CA ASP A 144 -21.82 -18.54 -6.54
C ASP A 144 -21.53 -19.92 -5.94
N ALA A 145 -22.56 -20.78 -5.87
CA ALA A 145 -22.43 -22.13 -5.32
C ALA A 145 -21.45 -23.03 -6.11
N ARG A 146 -21.16 -22.71 -7.39
CA ARG A 146 -20.27 -23.52 -8.26
C ARG A 146 -18.83 -23.54 -7.77
N VAL A 147 -18.42 -22.52 -7.00
CA VAL A 147 -17.05 -22.44 -6.46
C VAL A 147 -16.82 -23.31 -5.22
N ARG A 148 -17.84 -24.00 -4.68
CA ARG A 148 -17.73 -24.85 -3.46
C ARG A 148 -16.56 -25.82 -3.52
N GLY A 149 -16.36 -26.50 -4.66
CA GLY A 149 -15.25 -27.42 -4.85
C GLY A 149 -13.88 -26.75 -4.80
N ARG A 150 -13.76 -25.53 -5.32
CA ARG A 150 -12.53 -24.72 -5.27
C ARG A 150 -12.24 -24.22 -3.84
N VAL A 151 -13.26 -23.76 -3.12
CA VAL A 151 -13.14 -23.39 -1.71
C VAL A 151 -12.55 -24.56 -0.92
N ARG A 152 -13.14 -25.76 -1.03
CA ARG A 152 -12.62 -26.96 -0.33
C ARG A 152 -11.19 -27.31 -0.73
N LYS A 153 -10.85 -27.24 -2.01
CA LYS A 153 -9.51 -27.58 -2.52
C LYS A 153 -8.43 -26.59 -2.06
N ILE A 154 -8.70 -25.30 -2.11
CA ILE A 154 -7.72 -24.23 -1.83
C ILE A 154 -7.66 -23.99 -0.32
N CYS A 155 -8.78 -23.73 0.34
CA CYS A 155 -8.84 -23.44 1.77
C CYS A 155 -8.55 -24.68 2.63
N GLY A 156 -8.95 -25.88 2.19
CA GLY A 156 -8.67 -27.13 2.88
C GLY A 156 -7.17 -27.47 3.00
N ARG A 157 -6.33 -27.00 2.06
CA ARG A 157 -4.87 -27.13 2.19
C ARG A 157 -4.31 -26.20 3.28
N GLN A 158 -4.85 -25.00 3.42
CA GLN A 158 -4.43 -24.04 4.45
C GLN A 158 -4.83 -24.52 5.85
N ALA A 159 -5.99 -25.13 5.99
CA ALA A 159 -6.41 -25.71 7.27
C ALA A 159 -5.46 -26.80 7.77
N LYS A 160 -4.77 -27.53 6.87
CA LYS A 160 -3.72 -28.50 7.23
C LYS A 160 -2.43 -27.85 7.70
N ILE A 161 -2.09 -26.66 7.17
CA ILE A 161 -0.89 -25.92 7.54
C ILE A 161 -1.11 -25.19 8.88
N TYR A 162 -2.33 -24.75 9.14
CA TYR A 162 -2.71 -24.00 10.34
C TYR A 162 -3.39 -24.91 11.40
N ARG A 163 -2.94 -26.16 11.57
CA ARG A 163 -3.29 -26.94 12.78
C ARG A 163 -2.39 -26.44 13.92
N PRO A 164 -2.89 -25.59 14.84
CA PRO A 164 -2.16 -25.35 16.07
C PRO A 164 -2.03 -26.71 16.78
N ARG A 165 -0.82 -27.05 17.21
CA ARG A 165 -0.64 -28.22 18.07
C ARG A 165 -1.52 -28.03 19.30
N ALA A 166 -2.23 -29.06 19.70
CA ALA A 166 -3.07 -29.05 20.91
C ALA A 166 -2.31 -28.56 22.18
N SER A 167 -0.98 -28.66 22.16
CA SER A 167 -0.08 -28.15 23.20
C SER A 167 0.02 -26.61 23.26
N ASP A 168 -0.34 -25.88 22.21
CA ASP A 168 -0.29 -24.41 22.22
C ASP A 168 -1.50 -23.77 22.90
N PHE A 169 -2.57 -24.54 23.08
CA PHE A 169 -3.78 -24.11 23.77
C PHE A 169 -3.64 -24.10 25.32
N SER A 170 -2.70 -24.87 25.87
CA SER A 170 -2.53 -24.93 27.32
C SER A 170 -1.58 -23.89 27.91
N ARG A 171 -0.79 -23.19 27.11
CA ARG A 171 0.23 -22.25 27.60
C ARG A 171 -0.06 -20.76 27.35
N ARG A 172 -1.02 -20.42 26.53
CA ARG A 172 -1.47 -19.04 26.34
C ARG A 172 -2.97 -19.03 26.43
N GLY A 173 -3.49 -18.27 27.43
CA GLY A 173 -4.91 -18.03 27.51
C GLY A 173 -5.49 -17.76 26.13
N ALA A 174 -6.63 -18.34 25.82
CA ALA A 174 -7.25 -18.31 24.49
C ALA A 174 -7.13 -16.91 23.89
N PRO A 175 -6.50 -16.74 22.70
CA PRO A 175 -6.56 -15.47 22.00
C PRO A 175 -8.01 -15.15 21.75
N PRO A 176 -8.41 -13.85 21.76
CA PRO A 176 -9.78 -13.47 21.47
C PRO A 176 -10.14 -14.15 20.15
N ALA A 177 -11.14 -15.00 20.21
CA ALA A 177 -11.57 -15.81 19.09
C ALA A 177 -11.93 -14.86 17.92
N HIS A 178 -11.08 -14.79 16.92
CA HIS A 178 -11.49 -14.40 15.60
C HIS A 178 -12.42 -15.51 15.10
N ARG A 179 -13.70 -15.41 15.48
CA ARG A 179 -14.74 -16.45 15.37
C ARG A 179 -15.05 -16.89 13.94
N ILE A 180 -14.46 -16.25 12.95
CA ILE A 180 -14.87 -16.40 11.55
C ILE A 180 -14.25 -17.65 10.92
N HIS A 181 -13.02 -17.99 11.28
CA HIS A 181 -12.29 -19.09 10.63
C HIS A 181 -12.77 -20.50 11.06
N TRP A 182 -13.32 -20.64 12.25
CA TRP A 182 -13.73 -21.94 12.81
C TRP A 182 -15.14 -22.36 12.41
N ARG A 183 -16.04 -21.41 12.15
CA ARG A 183 -17.41 -21.76 11.71
C ARG A 183 -17.46 -22.40 10.34
N ILE A 184 -16.46 -22.12 9.48
CA ILE A 184 -16.41 -22.65 8.11
C ILE A 184 -15.99 -24.13 8.13
N LEU A 185 -15.06 -24.50 9.01
CA LEU A 185 -14.54 -25.87 9.06
C LEU A 185 -15.53 -26.85 9.72
N SER A 186 -16.33 -26.38 10.68
CA SER A 186 -17.31 -27.25 11.36
C SER A 186 -18.51 -27.58 10.47
N VAL A 187 -18.88 -26.73 9.51
CA VAL A 187 -20.00 -27.00 8.59
C VAL A 187 -19.60 -27.97 7.47
N PHE A 188 -18.31 -28.09 7.16
CA PHE A 188 -17.82 -28.95 6.06
C PHE A 188 -17.28 -30.33 6.51
N VAL A 189 -17.11 -30.55 7.82
CA VAL A 189 -16.57 -31.83 8.32
C VAL A 189 -17.70 -32.85 8.65
N TRP A 190 -18.98 -32.41 8.73
CA TRP A 190 -20.10 -33.27 9.12
C TRP A 190 -21.20 -33.32 8.04
N ARG A 191 -20.85 -33.62 6.79
CA ARG A 191 -21.78 -34.24 5.82
C ARG A 191 -21.05 -34.87 4.65
#